data_c6b660c08b8a9e0eb0a85683720aa9b7
#
_entry.id   c6b660c08b8a9e0eb0a85683720aa9b7
#
_cell.length_a   1.000
_cell.length_b   1.000
_cell.length_c   1.000
_cell.angle_alpha   90.00
_cell.angle_beta   90.00
_cell.angle_gamma   90.00
#
_symmetry.space_group_name_H-M   'P 1'
#
loop_
_entity.id
_entity.type
_entity.pdbx_description
1 polymer ?
#
loop_
_entity_poly.entity_id
_entity_poly.type
_entity_poly.pdbx_seq_one_letter_code
_entity_poly.pdbx_strand_id
1 'polypeptide(L)'
;MVEDYEIQEMIHRDVYVGEKHVGVVVGERFHPRDEFVRSLRIKVEDEVASEFMRKPADLAPLAKDLVHSIRPDGGIKLSKSMRELQRRWRNTVRIQEDLYAPDELLDRAVLDNDGMDIGNVVELIKIKRTYKGLLVKPHFMVRARHGLPETIAVPCGQLAKTTSRLDEVILKCTFSRLVTLPSFLKLNGEEYEEE
;
A
#
# COMPACT_ATOMS: atom_id res chain seq x y z
N MET A 1 -9.69 21.63 5.48
CA MET A 1 -9.38 20.18 5.61
C MET A 1 -9.50 19.57 4.24
N VAL A 2 -8.49 18.86 3.78
CA VAL A 2 -8.43 18.26 2.43
C VAL A 2 -9.19 16.91 2.46
N GLU A 3 -10.47 16.94 2.85
CA GLU A 3 -11.28 15.71 2.94
C GLU A 3 -11.80 15.22 1.58
N ASP A 4 -11.72 16.07 0.53
CA ASP A 4 -12.39 15.80 -0.75
C ASP A 4 -11.44 15.48 -1.93
N TYR A 5 -10.12 15.51 -1.72
CA TYR A 5 -9.20 15.12 -2.79
C TYR A 5 -8.99 13.61 -2.77
N GLU A 6 -9.36 12.97 -3.86
CA GLU A 6 -9.06 11.56 -4.07
C GLU A 6 -7.53 11.39 -4.10
N ILE A 7 -7.04 10.38 -3.38
CA ILE A 7 -5.59 10.11 -3.30
C ILE A 7 -5.01 9.87 -4.68
N GLN A 8 -5.78 9.27 -5.58
CA GLN A 8 -5.40 9.06 -6.97
C GLN A 8 -5.10 10.37 -7.70
N GLU A 9 -5.79 11.46 -7.34
CA GLU A 9 -5.50 12.79 -7.90
C GLU A 9 -4.20 13.41 -7.38
N MET A 10 -3.64 12.85 -6.30
CA MET A 10 -2.36 13.31 -5.72
C MET A 10 -1.14 12.63 -6.34
N ILE A 11 -1.32 11.49 -7.02
CA ILE A 11 -0.22 10.78 -7.66
C ILE A 11 0.34 11.64 -8.79
N HIS A 12 1.66 11.66 -8.90
CA HIS A 12 2.45 12.48 -9.83
C HIS A 12 2.43 14.00 -9.57
N ARG A 13 1.88 14.45 -8.44
CA ARG A 13 1.95 15.86 -8.06
C ARG A 13 3.21 16.18 -7.29
N ASP A 14 3.74 17.35 -7.56
CA ASP A 14 4.86 17.93 -6.81
C ASP A 14 4.46 18.25 -5.38
N VAL A 15 5.39 18.11 -4.45
CA VAL A 15 5.18 18.36 -3.02
C VAL A 15 6.06 19.51 -2.55
N TYR A 16 5.46 20.46 -1.84
CA TYR A 16 6.11 21.66 -1.37
C TYR A 16 5.95 21.87 0.14
N VAL A 17 7.01 22.37 0.75
CA VAL A 17 6.99 22.95 2.11
C VAL A 17 7.31 24.43 1.98
N GLY A 18 6.32 25.29 2.20
CA GLY A 18 6.43 26.69 1.80
C GLY A 18 6.61 26.80 0.28
N GLU A 19 7.72 27.36 -0.17
CA GLU A 19 8.08 27.46 -1.59
C GLU A 19 9.14 26.42 -2.02
N LYS A 20 9.68 25.65 -1.07
CA LYS A 20 10.70 24.65 -1.40
C LYS A 20 10.03 23.37 -1.91
N HIS A 21 10.40 22.93 -3.10
CA HIS A 21 10.07 21.63 -3.64
C HIS A 21 10.80 20.53 -2.86
N VAL A 22 10.09 19.47 -2.48
CA VAL A 22 10.67 18.38 -1.67
C VAL A 22 10.59 17.02 -2.34
N GLY A 23 9.80 16.90 -3.39
CA GLY A 23 9.66 15.67 -4.14
C GLY A 23 8.33 15.55 -4.87
N VAL A 24 8.04 14.34 -5.38
CA VAL A 24 6.84 14.02 -6.16
C VAL A 24 6.13 12.82 -5.54
N VAL A 25 4.81 12.85 -5.48
CA VAL A 25 4.02 11.68 -5.04
C VAL A 25 4.09 10.59 -6.09
N VAL A 26 4.54 9.41 -5.71
CA VAL A 26 4.69 8.27 -6.62
C VAL A 26 3.77 7.09 -6.28
N GLY A 27 3.05 7.15 -5.17
CA GLY A 27 2.13 6.10 -4.78
C GLY A 27 1.53 6.30 -3.39
N GLU A 28 0.83 5.30 -2.93
CA GLU A 28 0.15 5.27 -1.64
C GLU A 28 0.54 4.02 -0.85
N ARG A 29 0.28 4.04 0.47
CA ARG A 29 0.43 2.89 1.36
C ARG A 29 -0.80 2.74 2.23
N PHE A 30 -1.21 1.51 2.43
CA PHE A 30 -2.35 1.16 3.27
C PHE A 30 -1.95 0.17 4.38
N HIS A 31 -2.75 0.14 5.42
CA HIS A 31 -2.61 -0.84 6.50
C HIS A 31 -3.67 -1.93 6.34
N PRO A 32 -3.30 -3.23 6.34
CA PRO A 32 -4.24 -4.32 6.07
C PRO A 32 -5.42 -4.39 7.03
N ARG A 33 -5.23 -3.98 8.30
CA ARG A 33 -6.31 -4.01 9.30
C ARG A 33 -7.38 -2.96 9.06
N ASP A 34 -6.94 -1.76 8.65
CA ASP A 34 -7.82 -0.62 8.53
C ASP A 34 -8.33 -0.45 7.10
N GLU A 35 -7.65 -1.11 6.14
CA GLU A 35 -7.97 -1.06 4.71
C GLU A 35 -7.91 0.35 4.09
N PHE A 36 -7.59 1.37 4.90
CA PHE A 36 -7.47 2.76 4.46
C PHE A 36 -6.04 3.11 4.07
N VAL A 37 -5.93 4.01 3.11
CA VAL A 37 -4.64 4.62 2.78
C VAL A 37 -4.17 5.47 3.97
N ARG A 38 -3.03 5.09 4.54
CA ARG A 38 -2.42 5.72 5.70
C ARG A 38 -1.40 6.78 5.34
N SER A 39 -0.66 6.56 4.26
CA SER A 39 0.38 7.47 3.81
C SER A 39 0.54 7.47 2.31
N LEU A 40 1.08 8.57 1.81
CA LEU A 40 1.58 8.67 0.44
C LEU A 40 3.05 8.27 0.41
N ARG A 41 3.53 7.81 -0.73
CA ARG A 41 4.95 7.64 -1.03
C ARG A 41 5.42 8.82 -1.87
N ILE A 42 6.51 9.42 -1.46
CA ILE A 42 7.14 10.53 -2.17
C ILE A 42 8.50 10.08 -2.68
N LYS A 43 8.76 10.28 -3.96
CA LYS A 43 10.12 10.30 -4.47
C LYS A 43 10.73 11.63 -4.07
N VAL A 44 11.74 11.58 -3.19
CA VAL A 44 12.34 12.76 -2.58
C VAL A 44 13.45 13.31 -3.48
N GLU A 45 13.60 14.64 -3.54
CA GLU A 45 14.74 15.25 -4.19
C GLU A 45 16.05 14.86 -3.48
N ASP A 46 17.11 14.59 -4.25
CA ASP A 46 18.39 14.13 -3.74
C ASP A 46 19.01 15.06 -2.69
N GLU A 47 18.89 16.37 -2.92
CA GLU A 47 19.37 17.39 -1.97
C GLU A 47 18.59 17.32 -0.65
N VAL A 48 17.27 17.15 -0.73
CA VAL A 48 16.39 17.03 0.45
C VAL A 48 16.66 15.73 1.18
N ALA A 49 16.82 14.63 0.46
CA ALA A 49 17.15 13.33 1.06
C ALA A 49 18.49 13.39 1.81
N SER A 50 19.51 13.99 1.21
CA SER A 50 20.84 14.14 1.80
C SER A 50 20.85 15.07 3.02
N GLU A 51 20.05 16.14 3.00
CA GLU A 51 19.94 17.09 4.12
C GLU A 51 19.11 16.53 5.28
N PHE A 52 18.03 15.79 4.99
CA PHE A 52 17.02 15.42 5.98
C PHE A 52 17.20 14.03 6.58
N MET A 53 17.81 13.11 5.85
CA MET A 53 17.89 11.71 6.24
C MET A 53 19.31 11.34 6.69
N ARG A 54 19.42 10.55 7.76
CA ARG A 54 20.72 10.00 8.17
C ARG A 54 21.30 9.02 7.15
N LYS A 55 20.41 8.32 6.46
CA LYS A 55 20.72 7.47 5.32
C LYS A 55 19.80 7.94 4.19
N PRO A 56 20.31 8.69 3.23
CA PRO A 56 19.52 9.14 2.11
C PRO A 56 18.80 7.99 1.42
N ALA A 57 17.52 8.19 1.12
CA ALA A 57 16.70 7.23 0.41
C ALA A 57 15.84 7.97 -0.61
N ASP A 58 15.63 7.38 -1.76
CA ASP A 58 14.85 7.96 -2.85
C ASP A 58 13.37 8.10 -2.51
N LEU A 59 12.87 7.26 -1.61
CA LEU A 59 11.47 7.21 -1.22
C LEU A 59 11.29 7.54 0.27
N ALA A 60 10.29 8.38 0.56
CA ALA A 60 9.88 8.70 1.92
C ALA A 60 8.35 8.61 2.07
N PRO A 61 7.86 8.21 3.27
CA PRO A 61 6.44 8.25 3.56
C PRO A 61 6.00 9.67 3.89
N LEU A 62 4.81 10.05 3.43
CA LEU A 62 4.13 11.27 3.82
C LEU A 62 2.76 10.92 4.38
N ALA A 63 2.55 11.20 5.66
CA ALA A 63 1.25 11.01 6.27
C ALA A 63 0.22 11.94 5.61
N LYS A 64 -0.96 11.41 5.31
CA LYS A 64 -2.01 12.13 4.59
C LYS A 64 -2.47 13.40 5.31
N ASP A 65 -2.46 13.39 6.64
CA ASP A 65 -2.80 14.53 7.50
C ASP A 65 -1.85 15.72 7.37
N LEU A 66 -0.70 15.53 6.73
CA LEU A 66 0.24 16.60 6.46
C LEU A 66 -0.09 17.40 5.20
N VAL A 67 -0.97 16.92 4.36
CA VAL A 67 -1.45 17.66 3.18
C VAL A 67 -2.36 18.79 3.65
N HIS A 68 -1.97 20.02 3.34
CA HIS A 68 -2.71 21.21 3.75
C HIS A 68 -3.66 21.70 2.64
N SER A 69 -3.14 21.87 1.45
CA SER A 69 -3.90 22.38 0.31
C SER A 69 -3.23 22.02 -1.01
N ILE A 70 -3.96 22.18 -2.08
CA ILE A 70 -3.44 22.11 -3.44
C ILE A 70 -3.14 23.54 -3.89
N ARG A 71 -1.97 23.75 -4.47
CA ARG A 71 -1.53 25.02 -5.06
C ARG A 71 -2.25 25.27 -6.39
N PRO A 72 -2.31 26.52 -6.87
CA PRO A 72 -2.88 26.82 -8.18
C PRO A 72 -2.22 26.09 -9.35
N ASP A 73 -0.93 25.74 -9.21
CA ASP A 73 -0.17 24.95 -10.18
C ASP A 73 -0.43 23.43 -10.08
N GLY A 74 -1.29 23.00 -9.14
CA GLY A 74 -1.62 21.61 -8.91
C GLY A 74 -0.69 20.91 -7.90
N GLY A 75 0.36 21.56 -7.44
CA GLY A 75 1.27 21.00 -6.43
C GLY A 75 0.62 20.88 -5.05
N ILE A 76 1.13 19.98 -4.24
CA ILE A 76 0.67 19.73 -2.86
C ILE A 76 1.46 20.59 -1.90
N LYS A 77 0.77 21.42 -1.12
CA LYS A 77 1.37 22.19 -0.03
C LYS A 77 1.20 21.47 1.29
N LEU A 78 2.31 21.27 2.02
CA LEU A 78 2.27 20.64 3.34
C LEU A 78 1.97 21.63 4.45
N SER A 79 1.32 21.15 5.51
CA SER A 79 0.95 21.94 6.71
C SER A 79 2.13 22.19 7.66
N LYS A 80 3.27 21.54 7.42
CA LYS A 80 4.40 21.54 8.34
C LYS A 80 5.58 22.33 7.81
N SER A 81 6.43 22.79 8.74
CA SER A 81 7.68 23.45 8.39
C SER A 81 8.74 22.45 7.91
N MET A 82 9.74 22.96 7.17
CA MET A 82 10.91 22.16 6.77
C MET A 82 11.60 21.47 7.94
N ARG A 83 11.76 22.16 9.09
CA ARG A 83 12.38 21.60 10.30
C ARG A 83 11.59 20.43 10.86
N GLU A 84 10.26 20.49 10.82
CA GLU A 84 9.41 19.41 11.29
C GLU A 84 9.44 18.21 10.35
N LEU A 85 9.41 18.46 9.04
CA LEU A 85 9.56 17.41 8.03
C LEU A 85 10.94 16.73 8.16
N GLN A 86 12.02 17.50 8.32
CA GLN A 86 13.37 16.99 8.56
C GLN A 86 13.41 16.09 9.80
N ARG A 87 12.77 16.50 10.90
CA ARG A 87 12.71 15.68 12.12
C ARG A 87 11.98 14.37 11.89
N ARG A 88 10.90 14.39 11.13
CA ARG A 88 10.14 13.17 10.77
C ARG A 88 10.93 12.25 9.84
N TRP A 89 11.64 12.80 8.87
CA TRP A 89 12.39 12.02 7.88
C TRP A 89 13.81 11.63 8.32
N ARG A 90 14.31 12.18 9.39
CA ARG A 90 15.66 11.86 9.91
C ARG A 90 15.88 10.37 10.17
N ASN A 91 14.84 9.67 10.59
CA ASN A 91 14.87 8.23 10.91
C ASN A 91 13.96 7.39 10.00
N THR A 92 13.57 7.91 8.87
CA THR A 92 12.51 7.38 8.00
C THR A 92 12.83 6.05 7.34
N VAL A 93 14.02 5.54 7.49
CA VAL A 93 14.38 4.22 6.96
C VAL A 93 13.59 3.07 7.63
N ARG A 94 12.86 3.35 8.68
CA ARG A 94 11.80 2.45 9.16
C ARG A 94 10.48 2.87 8.51
N ILE A 95 10.31 2.47 7.27
CA ILE A 95 9.00 2.20 6.69
C ILE A 95 8.25 1.43 7.76
N GLN A 96 7.07 1.89 8.13
CA GLN A 96 6.22 1.09 9.01
C GLN A 96 6.06 -0.26 8.32
N GLU A 97 6.66 -1.30 8.91
CA GLU A 97 6.76 -2.66 8.34
C GLU A 97 5.38 -3.31 8.09
N ASP A 98 4.32 -2.65 8.54
CA ASP A 98 2.93 -3.03 8.46
C ASP A 98 2.13 -2.28 7.38
N LEU A 99 2.77 -1.39 6.62
CA LEU A 99 2.15 -0.69 5.49
C LEU A 99 2.60 -1.27 4.16
N TYR A 100 1.64 -1.48 3.26
CA TYR A 100 1.88 -1.99 1.93
C TYR A 100 1.71 -0.90 0.87
N ALA A 101 2.57 -0.90 -0.13
CA ALA A 101 2.36 -0.14 -1.36
C ALA A 101 1.67 -1.07 -2.37
N PRO A 102 0.54 -0.67 -2.98
CA PRO A 102 -0.20 -1.50 -3.90
C PRO A 102 0.63 -2.06 -5.06
N ASP A 103 1.45 -1.22 -5.67
CA ASP A 103 2.34 -1.58 -6.78
C ASP A 103 3.47 -2.55 -6.37
N GLU A 104 3.88 -2.55 -5.09
CA GLU A 104 4.86 -3.50 -4.57
C GLU A 104 4.29 -4.91 -4.36
N LEU A 105 2.97 -5.04 -4.29
CA LEU A 105 2.28 -6.32 -4.09
C LEU A 105 2.02 -7.07 -5.39
N LEU A 106 1.95 -6.37 -6.52
CA LEU A 106 1.70 -6.99 -7.83
C LEU A 106 2.81 -8.00 -8.17
N ASP A 107 2.41 -9.11 -8.79
CA ASP A 107 3.26 -10.23 -9.20
C ASP A 107 3.98 -10.96 -8.06
N ARG A 108 3.74 -10.60 -6.78
CA ARG A 108 4.34 -11.28 -5.64
C ARG A 108 3.69 -12.64 -5.41
N ALA A 109 4.53 -13.62 -5.04
CA ALA A 109 4.06 -14.92 -4.58
C ALA A 109 3.29 -14.76 -3.27
N VAL A 110 2.21 -15.52 -3.13
CA VAL A 110 1.39 -15.58 -1.92
C VAL A 110 1.63 -16.93 -1.25
N LEU A 111 2.22 -16.87 -0.06
CA LEU A 111 2.50 -18.05 0.77
C LEU A 111 1.53 -18.10 1.93
N ASP A 112 1.08 -19.29 2.29
CA ASP A 112 0.37 -19.47 3.55
C ASP A 112 1.35 -19.48 4.74
N ASN A 113 0.83 -19.60 5.98
CA ASN A 113 1.68 -19.56 7.16
C ASN A 113 2.58 -20.81 7.33
N ASP A 114 2.33 -21.88 6.59
CA ASP A 114 3.16 -23.08 6.55
C ASP A 114 4.18 -23.04 5.39
N GLY A 115 4.20 -21.95 4.62
CA GLY A 115 5.11 -21.74 3.50
C GLY A 115 4.65 -22.38 2.19
N MET A 116 3.38 -22.80 2.09
CA MET A 116 2.82 -23.30 0.84
C MET A 116 2.58 -22.15 -0.13
N ASP A 117 3.19 -22.22 -1.32
CA ASP A 117 2.97 -21.27 -2.41
C ASP A 117 1.59 -21.49 -3.03
N ILE A 118 0.71 -20.49 -2.85
CA ILE A 118 -0.67 -20.51 -3.35
C ILE A 118 -0.75 -20.05 -4.80
N GLY A 119 0.02 -19.02 -5.15
CA GLY A 119 -0.02 -18.36 -6.46
C GLY A 119 0.48 -16.93 -6.40
N ASN A 120 0.18 -16.13 -7.40
CA ASN A 120 0.68 -14.76 -7.51
C ASN A 120 -0.45 -13.72 -7.44
N VAL A 121 -0.13 -12.57 -6.87
CA VAL A 121 -1.03 -11.40 -6.87
C VAL A 121 -1.13 -10.85 -8.28
N VAL A 122 -2.35 -10.75 -8.81
CA VAL A 122 -2.60 -10.18 -10.15
C VAL A 122 -3.21 -8.79 -10.09
N GLU A 123 -3.95 -8.49 -9.02
CA GLU A 123 -4.63 -7.21 -8.84
C GLU A 123 -4.93 -6.95 -7.36
N LEU A 124 -5.21 -5.69 -7.00
CA LEU A 124 -5.71 -5.32 -5.69
C LEU A 124 -7.18 -4.94 -5.78
N ILE A 125 -7.99 -5.54 -4.91
CA ILE A 125 -9.41 -5.23 -4.82
C ILE A 125 -9.58 -3.97 -3.99
N LYS A 126 -10.01 -2.89 -4.65
CA LYS A 126 -10.29 -1.60 -4.01
C LYS A 126 -11.78 -1.28 -4.18
N ILE A 127 -12.47 -1.11 -3.06
CA ILE A 127 -13.87 -0.71 -3.05
C ILE A 127 -13.93 0.69 -2.44
N LYS A 128 -14.42 1.66 -3.22
CA LYS A 128 -14.39 3.09 -2.85
C LYS A 128 -12.95 3.52 -2.52
N ARG A 129 -12.65 3.84 -1.25
CA ARG A 129 -11.34 4.31 -0.79
C ARG A 129 -10.58 3.28 0.04
N THR A 130 -11.04 2.02 0.07
CA THR A 130 -10.48 0.98 0.93
C THR A 130 -9.99 -0.22 0.15
N TYR A 131 -8.83 -0.75 0.55
CA TYR A 131 -8.31 -2.01 0.01
C TYR A 131 -8.94 -3.17 0.77
N LYS A 132 -9.75 -3.96 0.08
CA LYS A 132 -10.49 -5.09 0.65
C LYS A 132 -9.75 -6.40 0.56
N GLY A 133 -8.97 -6.58 -0.50
CA GLY A 133 -8.26 -7.82 -0.74
C GLY A 133 -7.24 -7.75 -1.86
N LEU A 134 -6.60 -8.89 -2.08
CA LEU A 134 -5.74 -9.17 -3.22
C LEU A 134 -6.46 -10.15 -4.13
N LEU A 135 -6.48 -9.87 -5.42
CA LEU A 135 -6.86 -10.87 -6.42
C LEU A 135 -5.63 -11.73 -6.72
N VAL A 136 -5.73 -13.00 -6.41
CA VAL A 136 -4.63 -13.96 -6.54
C VAL A 136 -4.98 -14.98 -7.61
N LYS A 137 -4.04 -15.25 -8.51
CA LYS A 137 -4.11 -16.36 -9.47
C LYS A 137 -3.45 -17.58 -8.86
N PRO A 138 -4.24 -18.57 -8.37
CA PRO A 138 -3.66 -19.76 -7.75
C PRO A 138 -2.92 -20.62 -8.77
N HIS A 139 -1.88 -21.30 -8.33
CA HIS A 139 -1.20 -22.32 -9.11
C HIS A 139 -2.16 -23.44 -9.50
N PHE A 140 -1.94 -24.05 -10.65
CA PHE A 140 -2.81 -25.11 -11.18
C PHE A 140 -3.09 -26.22 -10.16
N MET A 141 -2.08 -26.69 -9.46
CA MET A 141 -2.21 -27.77 -8.47
C MET A 141 -3.09 -27.36 -7.26
N VAL A 142 -2.92 -26.14 -6.78
CA VAL A 142 -3.74 -25.58 -5.68
C VAL A 142 -5.19 -25.45 -6.14
N ARG A 143 -5.40 -24.91 -7.34
CA ARG A 143 -6.70 -24.75 -7.95
C ARG A 143 -7.43 -26.09 -8.13
N ALA A 144 -6.76 -27.06 -8.72
CA ALA A 144 -7.32 -28.40 -8.96
C ALA A 144 -7.67 -29.12 -7.66
N ARG A 145 -6.78 -29.04 -6.65
CA ARG A 145 -6.98 -29.69 -5.35
C ARG A 145 -8.16 -29.14 -4.56
N HIS A 146 -8.42 -27.85 -4.66
CA HIS A 146 -9.45 -27.15 -3.86
C HIS A 146 -10.67 -26.73 -4.69
N GLY A 147 -10.75 -27.09 -5.97
CA GLY A 147 -11.89 -26.74 -6.84
C GLY A 147 -12.06 -25.23 -7.03
N LEU A 148 -10.95 -24.47 -7.11
CA LEU A 148 -10.99 -23.02 -7.14
C LEU A 148 -11.17 -22.47 -8.55
N PRO A 149 -11.76 -21.26 -8.69
CA PRO A 149 -11.82 -20.52 -9.95
C PRO A 149 -10.40 -20.09 -10.41
N GLU A 150 -10.33 -19.44 -11.55
CA GLU A 150 -9.06 -18.96 -12.13
C GLU A 150 -8.36 -17.95 -11.21
N THR A 151 -9.13 -17.12 -10.54
CA THR A 151 -8.65 -16.15 -9.56
C THR A 151 -9.48 -16.25 -8.28
N ILE A 152 -8.85 -15.95 -7.15
CA ILE A 152 -9.49 -15.88 -5.84
C ILE A 152 -9.18 -14.55 -5.18
N ALA A 153 -10.13 -14.04 -4.40
CA ALA A 153 -9.96 -12.84 -3.61
C ALA A 153 -9.49 -13.19 -2.19
N VAL A 154 -8.28 -12.76 -1.84
CA VAL A 154 -7.69 -12.94 -0.50
C VAL A 154 -7.92 -11.67 0.32
N PRO A 155 -8.64 -11.72 1.46
CA PRO A 155 -8.93 -10.53 2.26
C PRO A 155 -7.65 -9.90 2.83
N CYS A 156 -7.51 -8.57 2.78
CA CYS A 156 -6.38 -7.83 3.35
C CYS A 156 -6.15 -8.14 4.84
N GLY A 157 -7.22 -8.39 5.62
CA GLY A 157 -7.14 -8.77 7.02
C GLY A 157 -6.38 -10.08 7.29
N GLN A 158 -6.15 -10.90 6.25
CA GLN A 158 -5.40 -12.16 6.35
C GLN A 158 -3.92 -12.02 6.00
N LEU A 159 -3.45 -10.83 5.62
CA LEU A 159 -2.04 -10.59 5.39
C LEU A 159 -1.29 -10.54 6.73
N ALA A 160 -0.21 -11.33 6.84
CA ALA A 160 0.72 -11.25 7.96
C ALA A 160 1.61 -10.00 7.82
N LYS A 161 2.37 -9.69 8.87
CA LYS A 161 3.42 -8.68 8.76
C LYS A 161 4.45 -9.13 7.74
N THR A 162 4.79 -8.24 6.82
CA THR A 162 5.88 -8.49 5.89
C THR A 162 7.23 -8.19 6.51
N THR A 163 8.26 -8.82 5.99
CA THR A 163 9.65 -8.43 6.21
C THR A 163 9.97 -7.15 5.44
N SER A 164 11.08 -6.50 5.76
CA SER A 164 11.56 -5.28 5.06
C SER A 164 11.88 -5.49 3.56
N ARG A 165 11.87 -6.72 3.10
CA ARG A 165 11.91 -7.10 1.69
C ARG A 165 10.58 -7.77 1.38
N LEU A 166 9.75 -7.11 0.58
CA LEU A 166 8.48 -7.64 0.08
C LEU A 166 8.76 -8.57 -1.11
N ASP A 167 9.47 -9.65 -0.85
CA ASP A 167 9.69 -10.66 -1.89
C ASP A 167 8.45 -11.56 -2.01
N GLU A 168 7.70 -11.73 -0.91
CA GLU A 168 6.55 -12.62 -0.81
C GLU A 168 5.46 -12.01 0.08
N VAL A 169 4.21 -12.38 -0.18
CA VAL A 169 3.05 -12.05 0.67
C VAL A 169 2.73 -13.26 1.53
N ILE A 170 2.87 -13.12 2.84
CA ILE A 170 2.63 -14.20 3.79
C ILE A 170 1.24 -14.04 4.43
N LEU A 171 0.46 -15.11 4.47
CA LEU A 171 -0.85 -15.15 5.12
C LEU A 171 -0.73 -15.51 6.62
N LYS A 172 -1.72 -15.10 7.40
CA LYS A 172 -1.80 -15.40 8.85
C LYS A 172 -2.21 -16.83 9.15
N CYS A 173 -2.75 -17.54 8.18
CA CYS A 173 -3.29 -18.89 8.36
C CYS A 173 -2.92 -19.80 7.20
N THR A 174 -3.14 -21.10 7.36
CA THR A 174 -3.03 -22.07 6.27
C THR A 174 -4.08 -21.81 5.21
N PHE A 175 -3.79 -22.21 3.98
CA PHE A 175 -4.74 -22.04 2.88
C PHE A 175 -6.04 -22.79 3.12
N SER A 176 -5.97 -24.01 3.66
CA SER A 176 -7.16 -24.82 4.02
C SER A 176 -8.07 -24.09 5.03
N ARG A 177 -7.50 -23.32 5.95
CA ARG A 177 -8.27 -22.48 6.87
C ARG A 177 -8.80 -21.23 6.19
N LEU A 178 -7.99 -20.58 5.34
CA LEU A 178 -8.39 -19.36 4.62
C LEU A 178 -9.72 -19.56 3.90
N VAL A 179 -9.84 -20.63 3.11
CA VAL A 179 -11.02 -20.90 2.28
C VAL A 179 -12.32 -21.15 3.08
N THR A 180 -12.21 -21.38 4.38
CA THR A 180 -13.35 -21.56 5.29
C THR A 180 -13.72 -20.29 6.05
N LEU A 181 -12.92 -19.22 5.95
CA LEU A 181 -13.19 -17.99 6.68
C LEU A 181 -14.39 -17.23 6.10
N PRO A 182 -15.27 -16.69 6.95
CA PRO A 182 -16.40 -15.87 6.47
C PRO A 182 -15.97 -14.68 5.60
N SER A 183 -14.85 -14.05 5.93
CA SER A 183 -14.30 -12.93 5.14
C SER A 183 -13.84 -13.36 3.74
N PHE A 184 -13.28 -14.58 3.61
CA PHE A 184 -12.92 -15.12 2.31
C PHE A 184 -14.16 -15.47 1.48
N LEU A 185 -15.12 -16.17 2.10
CA LEU A 185 -16.37 -16.58 1.44
C LEU A 185 -17.16 -15.38 0.96
N LYS A 186 -17.26 -14.35 1.81
CA LYS A 186 -17.93 -13.10 1.46
C LYS A 186 -17.26 -12.42 0.27
N LEU A 187 -15.94 -12.28 0.29
CA LEU A 187 -15.19 -11.58 -0.75
C LEU A 187 -15.21 -12.33 -2.10
N ASN A 188 -15.33 -13.64 -2.11
CA ASN A 188 -15.40 -14.46 -3.31
C ASN A 188 -16.84 -14.77 -3.77
N GLY A 189 -17.87 -14.41 -2.99
CA GLY A 189 -19.28 -14.60 -3.32
C GLY A 189 -19.99 -13.32 -3.76
N GLU A 190 -19.41 -12.17 -3.58
CA GLU A 190 -19.93 -10.88 -4.05
C GLU A 190 -19.50 -10.71 -5.51
N GLU A 191 -20.47 -10.64 -6.44
CA GLU A 191 -20.25 -10.06 -7.75
C GLU A 191 -19.94 -8.58 -7.53
N TYR A 192 -18.71 -8.16 -7.81
CA TYR A 192 -18.34 -6.75 -7.77
C TYR A 192 -18.99 -6.08 -8.99
N GLU A 193 -20.05 -5.33 -8.77
CA GLU A 193 -20.52 -4.36 -9.76
C GLU A 193 -19.43 -3.27 -9.84
N GLU A 194 -18.73 -3.22 -10.98
CA GLU A 194 -17.87 -2.11 -11.34
C GLU A 194 -18.77 -0.87 -11.52
N GLU A 195 -18.66 0.10 -10.60
CA GLU A 195 -19.13 1.46 -10.79
C GLU A 195 -17.97 2.38 -11.15
#